data_d82e416bd08a98b309dda077a1f0ec0d
#
_entry.id   d82e416bd08a98b309dda077a1f0ec0d
#
_cell.length_a   1.000
_cell.length_b   1.000
_cell.length_c   1.000
_cell.angle_alpha   90.00
_cell.angle_beta   90.00
_cell.angle_gamma   90.00
#
_symmetry.space_group_name_H-M   'P 1'
#
loop_
_entity.id
_entity.type
_entity.pdbx_description
1 polymer ?
#
loop_
_entity_poly.entity_id
_entity_poly.type
_entity_poly.pdbx_seq_one_letter_code
_entity_poly.pdbx_strand_id
1 'polypeptide(L)'
;MVKLDLATVCKLGLLGLVLTFCSCNKENAPDCFKTAGEVQTETRDLGSFTKLELNSNLKYELVDTNFCGIEINGPKNLLPKIDAQLSDGVLKIENVNTCNFLRSFENEITVTLYFDSITNIQNFSTGSVVSLNEMKARKLVIENKHANGKIELNLNCDTIYCGSPTGASDSYLKGTVQVAELYSDAYGITHAGELNANQVYINNSSLQPIYAKANAYAFIRIEDAGNVVLNQTPALYDFVRNGSGELIFE
;
A
#
# COMPACT_ATOMS: atom_id res chain seq x y z
N MET A 1 -31.43 2.55 68.18
CA MET A 1 -30.53 1.76 67.33
C MET A 1 -31.37 1.17 66.19
N VAL A 2 -31.25 1.68 65.00
CA VAL A 2 -31.96 1.16 63.81
C VAL A 2 -31.16 -0.05 63.33
N LYS A 3 -31.72 -1.25 63.42
CA LYS A 3 -31.14 -2.45 62.84
C LYS A 3 -31.35 -2.38 61.32
N LEU A 4 -30.31 -2.12 60.58
CA LEU A 4 -30.37 -2.26 59.12
C LEU A 4 -30.48 -3.76 58.78
N ASP A 5 -31.53 -4.12 58.07
CA ASP A 5 -31.74 -5.50 57.62
C ASP A 5 -30.72 -5.86 56.50
N LEU A 6 -30.19 -7.05 56.58
CA LEU A 6 -29.18 -7.57 55.65
C LEU A 6 -29.63 -7.45 54.16
N ALA A 7 -30.95 -7.60 53.95
CA ALA A 7 -31.55 -7.44 52.61
C ALA A 7 -31.47 -5.99 52.08
N THR A 8 -31.55 -5.00 53.00
CA THR A 8 -31.43 -3.58 52.65
C THR A 8 -29.97 -3.21 52.33
N VAL A 9 -29.00 -3.77 53.06
CA VAL A 9 -27.56 -3.58 52.78
C VAL A 9 -27.17 -4.21 51.43
N CYS A 10 -27.70 -5.41 51.14
CA CYS A 10 -27.44 -6.09 49.85
C CYS A 10 -28.04 -5.32 48.66
N LYS A 11 -29.27 -4.74 48.82
CA LYS A 11 -29.91 -3.89 47.77
C LYS A 11 -29.14 -2.59 47.53
N LEU A 12 -28.65 -1.94 48.59
CA LEU A 12 -27.83 -0.73 48.48
C LEU A 12 -26.47 -1.03 47.86
N GLY A 13 -25.84 -2.16 48.18
CA GLY A 13 -24.60 -2.63 47.57
C GLY A 13 -24.78 -2.94 46.07
N LEU A 14 -25.85 -3.60 45.68
CA LEU A 14 -26.17 -3.90 44.28
C LEU A 14 -26.50 -2.63 43.48
N LEU A 15 -27.21 -1.66 44.08
CA LEU A 15 -27.49 -0.38 43.44
C LEU A 15 -26.21 0.46 43.24
N GLY A 16 -25.29 0.46 44.22
CA GLY A 16 -23.98 1.09 44.12
C GLY A 16 -23.10 0.48 43.02
N LEU A 17 -23.13 -0.85 42.86
CA LEU A 17 -22.39 -1.56 41.82
C LEU A 17 -22.92 -1.24 40.40
N VAL A 18 -24.24 -1.10 40.24
CA VAL A 18 -24.87 -0.75 38.95
C VAL A 18 -24.55 0.69 38.54
N LEU A 19 -24.42 1.62 39.48
CA LEU A 19 -24.13 3.04 39.20
C LEU A 19 -22.67 3.26 38.79
N THR A 20 -21.73 2.37 39.17
CA THR A 20 -20.34 2.49 38.75
C THR A 20 -20.11 2.08 37.26
N PHE A 21 -21.01 1.32 36.66
CA PHE A 21 -20.92 0.93 35.24
C PHE A 21 -21.48 1.99 34.27
N CYS A 22 -22.23 2.99 34.75
CA CYS A 22 -22.83 4.02 33.89
C CYS A 22 -21.91 5.22 33.61
N SER A 23 -20.68 5.28 34.14
CA SER A 23 -19.79 6.44 34.03
C SER A 23 -18.63 6.25 33.03
N CYS A 24 -18.72 5.29 32.14
CA CYS A 24 -17.75 5.25 31.03
C CYS A 24 -18.11 6.28 29.96
N ASN A 25 -17.56 7.48 30.08
CA ASN A 25 -17.53 8.45 29.00
C ASN A 25 -16.82 7.83 27.81
N LYS A 26 -17.57 7.50 26.75
CA LYS A 26 -17.04 6.77 25.56
C LYS A 26 -15.88 7.51 24.90
N GLU A 27 -15.76 8.82 25.08
CA GLU A 27 -14.68 9.66 24.54
C GLU A 27 -13.32 9.43 25.22
N ASN A 28 -13.31 9.08 26.50
CA ASN A 28 -12.07 8.83 27.27
C ASN A 28 -11.77 7.34 27.48
N ALA A 29 -12.50 6.44 26.82
CA ALA A 29 -12.21 5.01 26.89
C ALA A 29 -10.82 4.73 26.29
N PRO A 30 -10.05 3.75 26.82
CA PRO A 30 -8.83 3.28 26.16
C PRO A 30 -9.13 2.89 24.70
N ASP A 31 -8.19 3.11 23.80
CA ASP A 31 -8.37 2.92 22.35
C ASP A 31 -9.02 1.57 21.98
N CYS A 32 -8.70 0.50 22.70
CA CYS A 32 -9.26 -0.83 22.48
C CYS A 32 -10.78 -0.95 22.71
N PHE A 33 -11.37 -0.03 23.46
CA PHE A 33 -12.81 -0.03 23.79
C PHE A 33 -13.59 1.09 23.09
N LYS A 34 -12.91 1.95 22.32
CA LYS A 34 -13.57 2.93 21.48
C LYS A 34 -14.19 2.26 20.27
N THR A 35 -15.42 2.62 19.95
CA THR A 35 -16.01 2.27 18.64
C THR A 35 -15.25 2.98 17.53
N ALA A 36 -15.29 2.45 16.32
CA ALA A 36 -14.63 3.08 15.16
C ALA A 36 -15.19 4.48 14.85
N GLY A 37 -16.48 4.70 15.14
CA GLY A 37 -17.19 5.96 14.87
C GLY A 37 -17.74 6.02 13.44
N GLU A 38 -18.36 7.12 13.09
CA GLU A 38 -18.86 7.39 11.73
C GLU A 38 -17.70 7.68 10.79
N VAL A 39 -17.87 7.35 9.50
CA VAL A 39 -16.88 7.66 8.47
C VAL A 39 -16.82 9.17 8.27
N GLN A 40 -15.62 9.72 8.26
CA GLN A 40 -15.32 11.13 8.02
C GLN A 40 -14.11 11.26 7.11
N THR A 41 -13.97 12.43 6.51
CA THR A 41 -12.80 12.82 5.71
C THR A 41 -12.03 13.91 6.45
N GLU A 42 -10.73 13.75 6.53
CA GLU A 42 -9.78 14.71 7.09
C GLU A 42 -8.74 15.06 6.02
N THR A 43 -8.54 16.35 5.78
CA THR A 43 -7.51 16.85 4.86
C THR A 43 -6.34 17.41 5.66
N ARG A 44 -5.10 17.09 5.26
CA ARG A 44 -3.88 17.64 5.85
C ARG A 44 -3.00 18.27 4.76
N ASP A 45 -2.59 19.49 5.00
CA ASP A 45 -1.56 20.17 4.21
C ASP A 45 -0.19 19.85 4.82
N LEU A 46 0.66 19.15 4.07
CA LEU A 46 1.96 18.68 4.55
C LEU A 46 3.15 19.32 3.81
N GLY A 47 2.89 20.18 2.85
CA GLY A 47 3.93 20.69 1.96
C GLY A 47 4.33 19.70 0.86
N SER A 48 5.37 20.04 0.09
CA SER A 48 5.77 19.28 -1.10
C SER A 48 6.62 18.06 -0.73
N PHE A 49 6.34 16.94 -1.38
CA PHE A 49 7.11 15.70 -1.27
C PHE A 49 7.33 15.09 -2.66
N THR A 50 8.39 14.34 -2.81
CA THR A 50 8.74 13.63 -4.06
C THR A 50 8.97 12.14 -3.84
N LYS A 51 8.91 11.69 -2.60
CA LYS A 51 9.11 10.28 -2.22
C LYS A 51 8.03 9.86 -1.24
N LEU A 52 7.57 8.62 -1.39
CA LEU A 52 6.56 8.01 -0.52
C LEU A 52 7.14 6.79 0.20
N GLU A 53 6.83 6.66 1.48
CA GLU A 53 7.01 5.45 2.27
C GLU A 53 5.64 5.03 2.82
N LEU A 54 5.05 3.99 2.21
CA LEU A 54 3.68 3.53 2.45
C LEU A 54 3.70 2.30 3.35
N ASN A 55 3.14 2.41 4.55
CA ASN A 55 3.14 1.36 5.55
C ASN A 55 1.73 0.94 5.94
N SER A 56 1.63 -0.17 6.69
CA SER A 56 0.38 -0.66 7.30
C SER A 56 -0.67 -1.17 6.31
N ASN A 57 -1.81 -1.60 6.86
CA ASN A 57 -2.97 -2.03 6.08
C ASN A 57 -3.87 -0.83 5.80
N LEU A 58 -3.49 -0.01 4.82
CA LEU A 58 -4.25 1.14 4.35
C LEU A 58 -4.49 0.99 2.85
N LYS A 59 -5.60 1.53 2.37
CA LYS A 59 -5.81 1.74 0.94
C LYS A 59 -5.19 3.07 0.56
N TYR A 60 -4.23 3.05 -0.35
CA TYR A 60 -3.59 4.24 -0.88
C TYR A 60 -4.11 4.55 -2.28
N GLU A 61 -4.57 5.76 -2.50
CA GLU A 61 -4.98 6.29 -3.78
C GLU A 61 -4.02 7.42 -4.19
N LEU A 62 -3.37 7.26 -5.34
CA LEU A 62 -2.36 8.19 -5.86
C LEU A 62 -2.96 9.05 -6.95
N VAL A 63 -2.84 10.37 -6.82
CA VAL A 63 -3.38 11.36 -7.77
C VAL A 63 -2.29 12.30 -8.21
N ASP A 64 -1.85 12.16 -9.46
CA ASP A 64 -0.95 13.12 -10.13
C ASP A 64 -1.73 14.40 -10.44
N THR A 65 -1.27 15.54 -9.92
CA THR A 65 -1.92 16.83 -10.02
C THR A 65 -0.88 17.96 -9.91
N ASN A 66 -1.29 19.20 -9.77
CA ASN A 66 -0.39 20.37 -9.67
C ASN A 66 -0.26 20.90 -8.23
N PHE A 67 -0.65 20.14 -7.23
CA PHE A 67 -0.50 20.50 -5.81
C PHE A 67 -0.17 19.25 -4.98
N CYS A 68 0.33 19.46 -3.77
CA CYS A 68 0.60 18.40 -2.81
C CYS A 68 -0.37 18.47 -1.63
N GLY A 69 -0.83 17.31 -1.16
CA GLY A 69 -1.71 17.19 -0.01
C GLY A 69 -2.12 15.76 0.25
N ILE A 70 -2.76 15.52 1.39
CA ILE A 70 -3.37 14.24 1.68
C ILE A 70 -4.81 14.40 2.15
N GLU A 71 -5.63 13.44 1.79
CA GLU A 71 -6.98 13.27 2.29
C GLU A 71 -7.10 11.88 2.90
N ILE A 72 -7.63 11.80 4.12
CA ILE A 72 -7.79 10.54 4.84
C ILE A 72 -9.27 10.33 5.08
N ASN A 73 -9.83 9.28 4.52
CA ASN A 73 -11.23 8.89 4.69
C ASN A 73 -11.32 7.61 5.50
N GLY A 74 -12.13 7.63 6.54
CA GLY A 74 -12.33 6.47 7.40
C GLY A 74 -13.07 6.79 8.69
N PRO A 75 -13.18 5.84 9.61
CA PRO A 75 -13.87 6.04 10.89
C PRO A 75 -13.19 7.11 11.74
N LYS A 76 -13.97 8.11 12.18
CA LYS A 76 -13.52 9.30 12.92
C LYS A 76 -12.52 9.03 14.05
N ASN A 77 -12.77 7.97 14.83
CA ASN A 77 -11.93 7.68 15.99
C ASN A 77 -10.60 7.03 15.64
N LEU A 78 -10.39 6.63 14.37
CA LEU A 78 -9.16 6.03 13.86
C LEU A 78 -8.27 7.05 13.13
N LEU A 79 -8.84 8.10 12.55
CA LEU A 79 -8.10 9.09 11.75
C LEU A 79 -6.96 9.77 12.52
N PRO A 80 -7.09 10.17 13.80
CA PRO A 80 -6.00 10.80 14.55
C PRO A 80 -4.77 9.93 14.76
N LYS A 81 -4.90 8.62 14.49
CA LYS A 81 -3.82 7.63 14.60
C LYS A 81 -3.24 7.22 13.24
N ILE A 82 -3.64 7.89 12.17
CA ILE A 82 -2.94 7.79 10.89
C ILE A 82 -1.85 8.84 10.93
N ASP A 83 -0.63 8.37 11.13
CA ASP A 83 0.54 9.22 11.17
C ASP A 83 1.04 9.51 9.76
N ALA A 84 1.31 10.78 9.47
CA ALA A 84 1.82 11.25 8.19
C ALA A 84 2.95 12.24 8.46
N GLN A 85 4.18 11.78 8.30
CA GLN A 85 5.40 12.55 8.60
C GLN A 85 6.12 12.91 7.33
N LEU A 86 6.38 14.20 7.14
CA LEU A 86 7.19 14.70 6.04
C LEU A 86 8.59 15.09 6.57
N SER A 87 9.63 14.44 6.04
CA SER A 87 11.02 14.76 6.32
C SER A 87 11.86 14.58 5.06
N ASP A 88 12.67 15.58 4.73
CA ASP A 88 13.60 15.57 3.59
C ASP A 88 12.94 15.18 2.24
N GLY A 89 11.71 15.63 2.04
CA GLY A 89 10.92 15.35 0.84
C GLY A 89 10.37 13.92 0.77
N VAL A 90 10.49 13.14 1.85
CA VAL A 90 9.87 11.81 2.01
C VAL A 90 8.63 11.95 2.87
N LEU A 91 7.47 11.58 2.33
CA LEU A 91 6.24 11.44 3.08
C LEU A 91 6.07 9.99 3.53
N LYS A 92 6.24 9.76 4.82
CA LYS A 92 5.96 8.48 5.47
C LYS A 92 4.56 8.45 6.03
N ILE A 93 3.81 7.37 5.74
CA ILE A 93 2.45 7.17 6.26
C ILE A 93 2.38 5.84 6.99
N GLU A 94 1.78 5.88 8.18
CA GLU A 94 1.66 4.72 9.04
C GLU A 94 0.36 4.76 9.86
N ASN A 95 -0.28 3.61 10.03
CA ASN A 95 -1.43 3.46 10.93
C ASN A 95 -0.95 2.94 12.29
N VAL A 96 -0.91 3.84 13.27
CA VAL A 96 -0.50 3.52 14.65
C VAL A 96 -1.68 3.21 15.58
N ASN A 97 -2.86 2.92 15.03
CA ASN A 97 -3.99 2.44 15.80
C ASN A 97 -3.66 1.10 16.45
N THR A 98 -3.94 0.99 17.74
CA THR A 98 -3.82 -0.25 18.50
C THR A 98 -5.13 -1.02 18.52
N CYS A 99 -5.08 -2.33 18.80
CA CYS A 99 -6.26 -3.18 18.98
C CYS A 99 -7.20 -3.28 17.75
N ASN A 100 -6.67 -3.13 16.54
CA ASN A 100 -7.46 -3.26 15.31
C ASN A 100 -8.16 -4.63 15.20
N PHE A 101 -7.63 -5.68 15.83
CA PHE A 101 -8.21 -7.03 15.88
C PHE A 101 -9.53 -7.12 16.69
N LEU A 102 -9.81 -6.15 17.56
CA LEU A 102 -11.08 -6.05 18.31
C LEU A 102 -12.15 -5.26 17.58
N ARG A 103 -11.78 -4.58 16.49
CA ARG A 103 -12.68 -3.80 15.64
C ARG A 103 -13.01 -4.60 14.39
N SER A 104 -14.20 -4.39 13.82
CA SER A 104 -14.57 -5.03 12.57
C SER A 104 -13.51 -4.79 11.49
N PHE A 105 -13.19 -5.82 10.70
CA PHE A 105 -12.31 -5.72 9.52
C PHE A 105 -12.89 -4.83 8.41
N GLU A 106 -14.15 -4.40 8.54
CA GLU A 106 -14.84 -3.50 7.60
C GLU A 106 -14.43 -2.03 7.73
N ASN A 107 -13.57 -1.69 8.70
CA ASN A 107 -13.09 -0.33 8.92
C ASN A 107 -11.93 0.01 7.97
N GLU A 108 -12.22 0.05 6.67
CA GLU A 108 -11.23 0.48 5.68
C GLU A 108 -10.87 1.95 5.88
N ILE A 109 -9.58 2.26 5.84
CA ILE A 109 -9.09 3.64 5.82
C ILE A 109 -8.40 3.85 4.48
N THR A 110 -8.90 4.84 3.75
CA THR A 110 -8.34 5.27 2.47
C THR A 110 -7.52 6.53 2.68
N VAL A 111 -6.30 6.54 2.15
CA VAL A 111 -5.42 7.71 2.12
C VAL A 111 -5.19 8.10 0.68
N THR A 112 -5.78 9.21 0.27
CA THR A 112 -5.59 9.79 -1.06
C THR A 112 -4.43 10.79 -1.03
N LEU A 113 -3.44 10.56 -1.87
CA LEU A 113 -2.19 11.32 -1.96
C LEU A 113 -2.19 12.15 -3.24
N TYR A 114 -2.22 13.46 -3.10
CA TYR A 114 -2.11 14.42 -4.20
C TYR A 114 -0.67 14.90 -4.31
N PHE A 115 -0.09 14.85 -5.51
CA PHE A 115 1.28 15.26 -5.76
C PHE A 115 1.47 15.80 -7.18
N ASP A 116 2.49 16.64 -7.35
CA ASP A 116 2.89 17.18 -8.66
C ASP A 116 4.05 16.41 -9.28
N SER A 117 4.82 15.69 -8.46
CA SER A 117 5.97 14.90 -8.92
C SER A 117 6.35 13.85 -7.89
N ILE A 118 6.37 12.59 -8.29
CA ILE A 118 6.89 11.49 -7.48
C ILE A 118 8.04 10.80 -8.22
N THR A 119 9.15 10.59 -7.52
CA THR A 119 10.34 9.90 -8.03
C THR A 119 10.60 8.54 -7.38
N ASN A 120 10.03 8.31 -6.20
CA ASN A 120 10.21 7.06 -5.46
C ASN A 120 8.97 6.67 -4.65
N ILE A 121 8.60 5.40 -4.71
CA ILE A 121 7.58 4.77 -3.88
C ILE A 121 8.19 3.56 -3.19
N GLN A 122 8.39 3.62 -1.89
CA GLN A 122 8.70 2.47 -1.05
C GLN A 122 7.42 1.93 -0.45
N ASN A 123 7.02 0.75 -0.89
CA ASN A 123 5.79 0.11 -0.45
C ASN A 123 6.09 -1.01 0.56
N PHE A 124 5.67 -0.81 1.79
CA PHE A 124 5.67 -1.78 2.89
C PHE A 124 4.24 -2.15 3.30
N SER A 125 3.25 -1.70 2.54
CA SER A 125 1.83 -1.85 2.87
C SER A 125 1.36 -3.29 2.69
N THR A 126 0.41 -3.69 3.50
CA THR A 126 -0.40 -4.90 3.30
C THR A 126 -1.76 -4.58 2.66
N GLY A 127 -2.10 -3.30 2.51
CA GLY A 127 -3.26 -2.83 1.76
C GLY A 127 -2.94 -2.59 0.28
N SER A 128 -3.86 -1.98 -0.45
CA SER A 128 -3.71 -1.70 -1.87
C SER A 128 -3.12 -0.30 -2.12
N VAL A 129 -2.33 -0.18 -3.20
CA VAL A 129 -1.83 1.10 -3.72
C VAL A 129 -2.30 1.24 -5.16
N VAL A 130 -3.09 2.26 -5.48
CA VAL A 130 -3.71 2.42 -6.80
C VAL A 130 -3.54 3.85 -7.30
N SER A 131 -3.11 4.04 -8.54
CA SER A 131 -3.17 5.35 -9.18
C SER A 131 -4.56 5.60 -9.75
N LEU A 132 -5.19 6.71 -9.38
CA LEU A 132 -6.51 7.09 -9.88
C LEU A 132 -6.47 7.72 -11.28
N ASN A 133 -5.31 8.26 -11.66
CA ASN A 133 -5.06 8.82 -12.98
C ASN A 133 -3.67 8.40 -13.49
N GLU A 134 -3.31 8.85 -14.68
CA GLU A 134 -2.00 8.63 -15.27
C GLU A 134 -0.93 9.41 -14.48
N MET A 135 0.07 8.70 -13.96
CA MET A 135 1.21 9.28 -13.26
C MET A 135 2.33 9.61 -14.25
N LYS A 136 2.81 10.85 -14.21
CA LYS A 136 3.86 11.34 -15.09
C LYS A 136 5.17 11.52 -14.34
N ALA A 137 6.25 10.96 -14.88
CA ALA A 137 7.58 11.14 -14.31
C ALA A 137 8.67 10.98 -15.37
N ARG A 138 9.83 11.62 -15.18
CA ARG A 138 11.02 11.26 -15.95
C ARG A 138 11.56 9.90 -15.50
N LYS A 139 11.67 9.72 -14.19
CA LYS A 139 12.09 8.46 -13.59
C LYS A 139 11.27 8.19 -12.33
N LEU A 140 10.68 7.00 -12.26
CA LEU A 140 9.97 6.50 -11.10
C LEU A 140 10.62 5.20 -10.61
N VAL A 141 10.92 5.14 -9.33
CA VAL A 141 11.42 3.94 -8.65
C VAL A 141 10.34 3.42 -7.72
N ILE A 142 9.96 2.17 -7.89
CA ILE A 142 8.99 1.45 -7.07
C ILE A 142 9.69 0.27 -6.42
N GLU A 143 9.65 0.18 -5.11
CA GLU A 143 10.21 -0.93 -4.35
C GLU A 143 9.16 -1.52 -3.41
N ASN A 144 8.71 -2.75 -3.69
CA ASN A 144 7.82 -3.50 -2.82
C ASN A 144 8.66 -4.30 -1.81
N LYS A 145 8.75 -3.81 -0.59
CA LYS A 145 9.56 -4.42 0.49
C LYS A 145 8.65 -4.93 1.59
N HIS A 146 8.61 -6.25 1.79
CA HIS A 146 7.71 -6.88 2.79
C HIS A 146 6.22 -6.56 2.58
N ALA A 147 5.87 -6.01 1.43
CA ALA A 147 4.49 -5.70 1.07
C ALA A 147 3.72 -6.99 0.73
N ASN A 148 2.44 -7.03 1.07
CA ASN A 148 1.57 -8.18 0.80
C ASN A 148 0.25 -7.80 0.13
N GLY A 149 0.00 -6.51 -0.06
CA GLY A 149 -1.13 -6.00 -0.85
C GLY A 149 -0.82 -5.99 -2.34
N LYS A 150 -1.63 -5.30 -3.12
CA LYS A 150 -1.36 -5.06 -4.54
C LYS A 150 -0.96 -3.62 -4.80
N ILE A 151 -0.12 -3.41 -5.80
CA ILE A 151 0.15 -2.10 -6.36
C ILE A 151 -0.32 -2.06 -7.82
N GLU A 152 -1.15 -1.08 -8.18
CA GLU A 152 -1.74 -0.93 -9.51
C GLU A 152 -1.55 0.50 -10.02
N LEU A 153 -0.70 0.67 -11.04
CA LEU A 153 -0.29 2.00 -11.52
C LEU A 153 -0.49 2.15 -13.02
N ASN A 154 -1.04 3.30 -13.41
CA ASN A 154 -1.11 3.77 -14.78
C ASN A 154 -0.03 4.84 -14.99
N LEU A 155 0.93 4.58 -15.90
CA LEU A 155 2.20 5.28 -15.97
C LEU A 155 2.43 5.93 -17.33
N ASN A 156 3.03 7.11 -17.31
CA ASN A 156 3.60 7.76 -18.48
C ASN A 156 4.97 8.33 -18.10
N CYS A 157 6.01 7.51 -18.26
CA CYS A 157 7.34 7.81 -17.75
C CYS A 157 8.43 7.59 -18.81
N ASP A 158 9.56 8.28 -18.69
CA ASP A 158 10.74 7.92 -19.49
C ASP A 158 11.32 6.60 -18.96
N THR A 159 11.51 6.48 -17.65
CA THR A 159 12.07 5.27 -17.05
C THR A 159 11.31 4.87 -15.79
N ILE A 160 11.00 3.58 -15.68
CA ILE A 160 10.50 2.97 -14.45
C ILE A 160 11.46 1.86 -13.98
N TYR A 161 11.71 1.82 -12.69
CA TYR A 161 12.19 0.64 -11.99
C TYR A 161 11.08 0.11 -11.08
N CYS A 162 10.71 -1.16 -11.22
CA CYS A 162 9.80 -1.84 -10.32
C CYS A 162 10.48 -3.08 -9.76
N GLY A 163 10.83 -3.03 -8.48
CA GLY A 163 11.53 -4.09 -7.78
C GLY A 163 10.72 -4.67 -6.63
N SER A 164 10.65 -5.99 -6.55
CA SER A 164 10.05 -6.75 -5.47
C SER A 164 11.09 -7.69 -4.85
N PRO A 165 11.97 -7.18 -3.95
CA PRO A 165 13.00 -8.01 -3.33
C PRO A 165 12.47 -8.95 -2.26
N THR A 166 11.33 -8.64 -1.64
CA THR A 166 10.74 -9.46 -0.55
C THR A 166 9.23 -9.23 -0.48
N GLY A 167 8.49 -10.17 0.13
CA GLY A 167 7.04 -10.08 0.34
C GLY A 167 6.24 -10.86 -0.70
N ALA A 168 4.94 -10.53 -0.82
CA ALA A 168 4.01 -11.20 -1.73
C ALA A 168 3.07 -10.21 -2.43
N SER A 169 3.52 -8.96 -2.63
CA SER A 169 2.73 -7.94 -3.31
C SER A 169 2.73 -8.15 -4.81
N ASP A 170 1.55 -8.25 -5.40
CA ASP A 170 1.39 -8.25 -6.86
C ASP A 170 1.52 -6.83 -7.40
N SER A 171 2.22 -6.68 -8.54
CA SER A 171 2.42 -5.41 -9.23
C SER A 171 1.70 -5.41 -10.56
N TYR A 172 0.75 -4.50 -10.77
CA TYR A 172 0.02 -4.29 -12.02
C TYR A 172 0.42 -2.95 -12.61
N LEU A 173 1.16 -2.99 -13.72
CA LEU A 173 1.70 -1.81 -14.38
C LEU A 173 1.10 -1.68 -15.77
N LYS A 174 0.53 -0.51 -16.08
CA LYS A 174 -0.01 -0.21 -17.39
C LYS A 174 0.38 1.21 -17.85
N GLY A 175 0.16 1.51 -19.13
CA GLY A 175 0.48 2.80 -19.71
C GLY A 175 1.67 2.75 -20.66
N THR A 176 2.52 3.79 -20.68
CA THR A 176 3.62 3.90 -21.65
C THR A 176 4.92 4.34 -20.98
N VAL A 177 6.02 3.67 -21.33
CA VAL A 177 7.37 4.03 -20.85
C VAL A 177 8.42 3.84 -21.96
N GLN A 178 9.53 4.56 -21.89
CA GLN A 178 10.66 4.29 -22.79
C GLN A 178 11.47 3.09 -22.28
N VAL A 179 11.73 3.04 -20.97
CA VAL A 179 12.52 1.95 -20.37
C VAL A 179 11.80 1.43 -19.12
N ALA A 180 11.60 0.12 -19.07
CA ALA A 180 11.14 -0.57 -17.86
C ALA A 180 12.24 -1.53 -17.35
N GLU A 181 12.59 -1.37 -16.07
CA GLU A 181 13.47 -2.28 -15.33
C GLU A 181 12.62 -3.03 -14.30
N LEU A 182 12.50 -4.35 -14.45
CA LEU A 182 11.65 -5.22 -13.63
C LEU A 182 12.51 -6.22 -12.87
N TYR A 183 12.41 -6.23 -11.56
CA TYR A 183 13.12 -7.16 -10.69
C TYR A 183 12.18 -7.86 -9.74
N SER A 184 12.31 -9.19 -9.61
CA SER A 184 11.58 -9.97 -8.60
C SER A 184 12.47 -11.02 -7.96
N ASP A 185 12.44 -11.05 -6.61
CA ASP A 185 12.97 -12.11 -5.74
C ASP A 185 11.93 -12.40 -4.62
N ALA A 186 10.66 -12.21 -4.93
CA ALA A 186 9.53 -12.24 -4.00
C ALA A 186 8.47 -13.24 -4.45
N TYR A 187 7.42 -13.39 -3.65
CA TYR A 187 6.30 -14.30 -3.94
C TYR A 187 5.15 -13.64 -4.72
N GLY A 188 5.20 -12.34 -4.94
CA GLY A 188 4.23 -11.62 -5.76
C GLY A 188 4.52 -11.71 -7.25
N ILE A 189 3.49 -11.56 -8.06
CA ILE A 189 3.56 -11.60 -9.51
C ILE A 189 3.70 -10.18 -10.07
N THR A 190 4.55 -10.01 -11.08
CA THR A 190 4.66 -8.74 -11.81
C THR A 190 3.88 -8.82 -13.12
N HIS A 191 2.79 -8.06 -13.22
CA HIS A 191 1.93 -7.92 -14.40
C HIS A 191 2.23 -6.59 -15.10
N ALA A 192 3.17 -6.60 -16.03
CA ALA A 192 3.54 -5.45 -16.86
C ALA A 192 3.23 -5.71 -18.36
N GLY A 193 2.37 -6.66 -18.68
CA GLY A 193 1.95 -6.96 -20.06
C GLY A 193 1.12 -5.84 -20.70
N GLU A 194 0.48 -4.98 -19.89
CA GLU A 194 -0.24 -3.78 -20.35
C GLU A 194 0.63 -2.50 -20.31
N LEU A 195 1.88 -2.61 -19.86
CA LEU A 195 2.85 -1.52 -19.90
C LEU A 195 3.55 -1.52 -21.27
N ASN A 196 3.24 -0.54 -22.09
CA ASN A 196 3.81 -0.40 -23.43
C ASN A 196 5.22 0.19 -23.33
N ALA A 197 6.24 -0.67 -23.18
CA ALA A 197 7.63 -0.27 -23.04
C ALA A 197 8.39 -0.38 -24.38
N ASN A 198 9.26 0.60 -24.68
CA ASN A 198 10.15 0.50 -25.81
C ASN A 198 11.29 -0.49 -25.53
N GLN A 199 11.89 -0.41 -24.33
CA GLN A 199 12.91 -1.34 -23.85
C GLN A 199 12.53 -1.91 -22.49
N VAL A 200 12.80 -3.21 -22.28
CA VAL A 200 12.56 -3.88 -21.01
C VAL A 200 13.82 -4.61 -20.54
N TYR A 201 14.16 -4.43 -19.29
CA TYR A 201 15.23 -5.16 -18.59
C TYR A 201 14.61 -5.96 -17.46
N ILE A 202 14.69 -7.29 -17.53
CA ILE A 202 14.05 -8.20 -16.56
C ILE A 202 15.11 -9.03 -15.86
N ASN A 203 15.05 -9.05 -14.54
CA ASN A 203 15.76 -10.03 -13.72
C ASN A 203 14.75 -10.74 -12.82
N ASN A 204 14.46 -12.01 -13.13
CA ASN A 204 13.56 -12.84 -12.35
C ASN A 204 14.36 -13.85 -11.52
N SER A 205 14.51 -13.58 -10.24
CA SER A 205 15.12 -14.43 -9.22
C SER A 205 14.07 -15.11 -8.34
N SER A 206 12.78 -15.10 -8.75
CA SER A 206 11.67 -15.62 -7.99
C SER A 206 11.12 -16.92 -8.56
N LEU A 207 10.20 -17.54 -7.83
CA LEU A 207 9.39 -18.68 -8.30
C LEU A 207 8.18 -18.24 -9.13
N GLN A 208 7.83 -16.95 -9.08
CA GLN A 208 6.64 -16.39 -9.73
C GLN A 208 6.97 -15.82 -11.11
N PRO A 209 6.00 -15.80 -12.03
CA PRO A 209 6.22 -15.25 -13.34
C PRO A 209 6.31 -13.71 -13.34
N ILE A 210 7.04 -13.18 -14.32
CA ILE A 210 6.98 -11.78 -14.72
C ILE A 210 6.35 -11.72 -16.11
N TYR A 211 5.25 -11.00 -16.25
CA TYR A 211 4.61 -10.68 -17.52
C TYR A 211 5.06 -9.30 -17.97
N ALA A 212 5.50 -9.16 -19.21
CA ALA A 212 5.96 -7.89 -19.74
C ALA A 212 5.67 -7.75 -21.24
N LYS A 213 5.84 -6.52 -21.75
CA LYS A 213 5.76 -6.21 -23.16
C LYS A 213 6.89 -5.28 -23.55
N ALA A 214 7.65 -5.64 -24.58
CA ALA A 214 8.74 -4.83 -25.13
C ALA A 214 8.56 -4.65 -26.63
N ASN A 215 8.72 -3.43 -27.14
CA ASN A 215 8.58 -3.16 -28.57
C ASN A 215 9.92 -3.36 -29.32
N ALA A 216 10.97 -2.70 -28.87
CA ALA A 216 12.26 -2.70 -29.57
C ALA A 216 13.27 -3.69 -29.00
N TYR A 217 13.44 -3.71 -27.69
CA TYR A 217 14.48 -4.50 -27.06
C TYR A 217 14.05 -5.08 -25.72
N ALA A 218 14.45 -6.34 -25.46
CA ALA A 218 14.33 -6.96 -24.15
C ALA A 218 15.66 -7.62 -23.73
N PHE A 219 16.13 -7.31 -22.52
CA PHE A 219 17.13 -8.10 -21.83
C PHE A 219 16.46 -8.90 -20.73
N ILE A 220 16.57 -10.23 -20.80
CA ILE A 220 15.89 -11.13 -19.89
C ILE A 220 16.92 -12.00 -19.17
N ARG A 221 16.87 -12.00 -17.84
CA ARG A 221 17.63 -12.91 -17.01
C ARG A 221 16.69 -13.69 -16.10
N ILE A 222 16.78 -15.01 -16.12
CA ILE A 222 16.02 -15.93 -15.25
C ILE A 222 17.02 -16.64 -14.35
N GLU A 223 16.94 -16.35 -13.04
CA GLU A 223 17.87 -16.89 -12.03
C GLU A 223 17.26 -18.09 -11.26
N ASP A 224 15.91 -18.22 -11.21
CA ASP A 224 15.22 -19.30 -10.50
C ASP A 224 14.15 -19.96 -11.41
N ALA A 225 13.08 -20.51 -10.84
CA ALA A 225 12.06 -21.28 -11.54
C ALA A 225 10.93 -20.44 -12.15
N GLY A 226 10.81 -19.15 -11.78
CA GLY A 226 9.79 -18.26 -12.33
C GLY A 226 10.00 -17.95 -13.80
N ASN A 227 8.93 -18.09 -14.58
CA ASN A 227 8.95 -17.79 -16.01
C ASN A 227 9.00 -16.27 -16.28
N VAL A 228 9.46 -15.91 -17.46
CA VAL A 228 9.22 -14.58 -18.05
C VAL A 228 8.34 -14.76 -19.28
N VAL A 229 7.19 -14.08 -19.28
CA VAL A 229 6.22 -14.13 -20.39
C VAL A 229 6.21 -12.77 -21.07
N LEU A 230 6.57 -12.74 -22.36
CA LEU A 230 6.49 -11.53 -23.17
C LEU A 230 5.25 -11.59 -24.06
N ASN A 231 4.29 -10.67 -23.82
CA ASN A 231 3.03 -10.55 -24.58
C ASN A 231 3.25 -10.07 -26.03
N GLN A 232 4.50 -9.88 -26.41
CA GLN A 232 4.90 -9.52 -27.77
C GLN A 232 6.38 -9.87 -27.95
N THR A 233 6.73 -10.44 -29.10
CA THR A 233 8.14 -10.65 -29.47
C THR A 233 8.78 -9.30 -29.81
N PRO A 234 9.80 -8.83 -29.07
CA PRO A 234 10.50 -7.59 -29.38
C PRO A 234 11.34 -7.72 -30.66
N ALA A 235 11.75 -6.59 -31.26
CA ALA A 235 12.60 -6.63 -32.43
C ALA A 235 13.96 -7.29 -32.18
N LEU A 236 14.51 -7.11 -30.99
CA LEU A 236 15.76 -7.75 -30.52
C LEU A 236 15.60 -8.18 -29.06
N TYR A 237 16.24 -9.27 -28.69
CA TYR A 237 16.34 -9.66 -27.28
C TYR A 237 17.63 -10.43 -26.98
N ASP A 238 18.12 -10.27 -25.75
CA ASP A 238 19.15 -11.08 -25.13
C ASP A 238 18.56 -11.87 -23.97
N PHE A 239 18.91 -13.15 -23.89
CA PHE A 239 18.38 -14.05 -22.89
C PHE A 239 19.48 -14.81 -22.15
N VAL A 240 19.48 -14.71 -20.83
CA VAL A 240 20.38 -15.46 -19.93
C VAL A 240 19.53 -16.33 -19.01
N ARG A 241 19.78 -17.62 -19.01
CA ARG A 241 19.07 -18.58 -18.18
C ARG A 241 20.04 -19.29 -17.24
N ASN A 242 19.91 -19.05 -15.95
CA ASN A 242 20.64 -19.73 -14.88
C ASN A 242 19.73 -20.69 -14.09
N GLY A 243 18.44 -20.36 -14.00
CA GLY A 243 17.40 -21.16 -13.32
C GLY A 243 16.66 -22.14 -14.24
N SER A 244 15.56 -22.71 -13.72
CA SER A 244 14.71 -23.64 -14.45
C SER A 244 13.52 -22.98 -15.16
N GLY A 245 13.22 -21.71 -14.84
CA GLY A 245 12.15 -20.96 -15.50
C GLY A 245 12.38 -20.78 -17.01
N GLU A 246 11.34 -20.47 -17.74
CA GLU A 246 11.31 -20.38 -19.19
C GLU A 246 10.97 -18.98 -19.68
N LEU A 247 11.53 -18.60 -20.85
CA LEU A 247 11.09 -17.44 -21.61
C LEU A 247 9.99 -17.89 -22.58
N ILE A 248 8.81 -17.27 -22.45
CA ILE A 248 7.61 -17.58 -23.23
C ILE A 248 7.19 -16.33 -24.01
N PHE A 249 6.80 -16.52 -25.26
CA PHE A 249 6.22 -15.47 -26.11
C PHE A 249 4.75 -15.78 -26.38
N GLU A 250 3.85 -14.81 -26.13
CA GLU A 250 2.40 -14.89 -26.37
C GLU A 250 1.97 -13.89 -27.45
#